data_e5ec3fd5b7d256bc022249c08b86579d
#
_entry.id   e5ec3fd5b7d256bc022249c08b86579d
#
_cell.length_a   1.000
_cell.length_b   1.000
_cell.length_c   1.000
_cell.angle_alpha   90.00
_cell.angle_beta   90.00
_cell.angle_gamma   90.00
#
_symmetry.space_group_name_H-M   'P 1'
#
loop_
_entity.id
_entity.type
_entity.pdbx_description
1 polymer ?
#
loop_
_entity_poly.entity_id
_entity_poly.type
_entity_poly.pdbx_seq_one_letter_code
_entity_poly.pdbx_strand_id
1 'polypeptide(L)'
;FPPSIIKRCEIFGTGEYFDTTYSQEELFGLMLGHLTNEVLKECFLIEFRNLPTALFGYKHFRQNGYFPVNWLRVYNSLHSLSPEKRLENKRKRQINRALKYGVTLQEALSEEDRSTFLQLLKRNYSSKLRKHFPALELFQLLTEESREEKSARTFIVKYRNRIIGGSFCMYSDDRAYLCFSFGLRKTFAWLHPNSMAIWA
;
A
#
# COMPACT_ATOMS: atom_id res chain seq x y z
N PHE A 1 -13.54 2.04 13.71
CA PHE A 1 -13.01 2.92 14.74
C PHE A 1 -13.52 4.30 14.41
N PRO A 2 -14.22 4.96 15.31
CA PRO A 2 -14.50 6.38 15.15
C PRO A 2 -13.15 7.11 15.22
N PRO A 3 -12.73 7.80 14.16
CA PRO A 3 -11.40 8.40 14.06
C PRO A 3 -11.15 9.54 15.05
N SER A 4 -12.17 9.93 15.82
CA SER A 4 -12.13 11.10 16.68
C SER A 4 -11.77 10.83 18.15
N ILE A 5 -11.77 9.56 18.60
CA ILE A 5 -11.61 9.25 20.03
C ILE A 5 -10.16 8.94 20.41
N ILE A 6 -9.37 8.38 19.50
CA ILE A 6 -7.97 8.06 19.76
C ILE A 6 -7.10 8.74 18.70
N LYS A 7 -6.42 9.80 19.11
CA LYS A 7 -5.39 10.41 18.28
C LYS A 7 -4.18 9.50 18.21
N ARG A 8 -3.72 9.20 17.01
CA ARG A 8 -2.58 8.33 16.72
C ARG A 8 -1.58 9.09 15.85
N CYS A 9 -0.31 9.00 16.19
CA CYS A 9 0.80 9.49 15.37
C CYS A 9 1.47 8.30 14.68
N GLU A 10 1.63 8.38 13.37
CA GLU A 10 2.39 7.40 12.59
C GLU A 10 3.64 8.08 12.02
N ILE A 11 4.81 7.49 12.26
CA ILE A 11 6.10 7.98 11.82
C ILE A 11 6.71 6.94 10.89
N PHE A 12 7.12 7.37 9.71
CA PHE A 12 7.70 6.50 8.69
C PHE A 12 9.21 6.74 8.60
N GLY A 13 9.97 5.65 8.77
CA GLY A 13 11.43 5.71 8.75
C GLY A 13 12.03 6.27 10.03
N THR A 14 13.29 6.61 9.94
CA THR A 14 14.12 7.06 11.08
C THR A 14 14.69 8.47 10.88
N GLY A 15 14.32 9.13 9.78
CA GLY A 15 14.82 10.45 9.40
C GLY A 15 16.11 10.37 8.57
N GLU A 16 16.59 11.54 8.16
CA GLU A 16 17.87 11.75 7.48
C GLU A 16 18.85 12.42 8.43
N TYR A 17 20.12 12.03 8.37
CA TYR A 17 21.14 12.46 9.29
C TYR A 17 22.26 13.14 8.51
N PHE A 18 22.51 14.42 8.81
CA PHE A 18 23.52 15.22 8.15
C PHE A 18 24.80 15.34 8.99
N ASP A 19 24.70 15.07 10.30
CA ASP A 19 25.86 15.09 11.20
C ASP A 19 26.54 13.73 11.21
N THR A 20 27.84 13.73 11.01
CA THR A 20 28.69 12.54 11.05
C THR A 20 29.50 12.41 12.37
N THR A 21 29.39 13.37 13.29
CA THR A 21 30.09 13.38 14.57
C THR A 21 29.54 12.34 15.54
N TYR A 22 28.24 12.12 15.48
CA TYR A 22 27.52 11.13 16.29
C TYR A 22 27.06 9.95 15.44
N SER A 23 26.88 8.80 16.05
CA SER A 23 26.26 7.68 15.37
C SER A 23 24.77 7.97 15.06
N GLN A 24 24.28 7.49 13.94
CA GLN A 24 22.87 7.67 13.59
C GLN A 24 21.93 7.14 14.67
N GLU A 25 22.29 6.04 15.35
CA GLU A 25 21.47 5.48 16.44
C GLU A 25 21.45 6.39 17.68
N GLU A 26 22.53 7.05 18.01
CA GLU A 26 22.57 8.00 19.15
C GLU A 26 21.73 9.23 18.87
N LEU A 27 21.88 9.83 17.68
CA LEU A 27 21.05 10.96 17.25
C LEU A 27 19.56 10.57 17.21
N PHE A 28 19.26 9.39 16.69
CA PHE A 28 17.92 8.85 16.71
C PHE A 28 17.38 8.72 18.13
N GLY A 29 18.20 8.23 19.06
CA GLY A 29 17.81 8.07 20.47
C GLY A 29 17.44 9.38 21.14
N LEU A 30 18.21 10.46 20.91
CA LEU A 30 17.91 11.80 21.41
C LEU A 30 16.62 12.35 20.81
N MET A 31 16.49 12.23 19.49
CA MET A 31 15.28 12.65 18.77
C MET A 31 14.04 11.88 19.25
N LEU A 32 14.15 10.55 19.40
CA LEU A 32 13.06 9.70 19.83
C LEU A 32 12.53 10.08 21.21
N GLY A 33 13.42 10.35 22.17
CA GLY A 33 13.03 10.77 23.51
C GLY A 33 12.25 12.08 23.51
N HIS A 34 12.77 13.08 22.80
CA HIS A 34 12.09 14.38 22.67
C HIS A 34 10.75 14.26 21.96
N LEU A 35 10.73 13.61 20.80
CA LEU A 35 9.52 13.39 20.01
C LEU A 35 8.44 12.64 20.82
N THR A 36 8.83 11.59 21.54
CA THR A 36 7.89 10.82 22.38
C THR A 36 7.22 11.72 23.42
N ASN A 37 8.00 12.52 24.12
CA ASN A 37 7.49 13.44 25.15
C ASN A 37 6.56 14.50 24.59
N GLU A 38 6.86 15.05 23.42
CA GLU A 38 6.01 16.08 22.79
C GLU A 38 4.74 15.46 22.21
N VAL A 39 4.84 14.35 21.48
CA VAL A 39 3.69 13.76 20.79
C VAL A 39 2.69 13.14 21.77
N LEU A 40 3.15 12.55 22.88
CA LEU A 40 2.23 11.98 23.91
C LEU A 40 1.36 13.03 24.60
N LYS A 41 1.68 14.31 24.49
CA LYS A 41 0.79 15.38 24.98
C LYS A 41 -0.51 15.48 24.17
N GLU A 42 -0.49 15.05 22.91
CA GLU A 42 -1.62 15.17 22.00
C GLU A 42 -2.15 13.82 21.49
N CYS A 43 -1.31 12.79 21.44
CA CYS A 43 -1.62 11.48 20.86
C CYS A 43 -1.57 10.38 21.92
N PHE A 44 -2.51 9.46 21.84
CA PHE A 44 -2.55 8.29 22.70
C PHE A 44 -1.56 7.18 22.29
N LEU A 45 -1.26 7.10 21.01
CA LEU A 45 -0.43 6.05 20.43
C LEU A 45 0.55 6.65 19.43
N ILE A 46 1.82 6.24 19.54
CA ILE A 46 2.87 6.54 18.57
C ILE A 46 3.30 5.23 17.93
N GLU A 47 3.34 5.19 16.60
CA GLU A 47 3.71 4.01 15.83
C GLU A 47 4.82 4.37 14.84
N PHE A 48 5.97 3.70 14.96
CA PHE A 48 7.06 3.79 13.99
C PHE A 48 6.96 2.65 12.98
N ARG A 49 7.08 3.00 11.71
CA ARG A 49 7.05 2.05 10.59
C ARG A 49 8.27 2.25 9.69
N ASN A 50 8.54 1.25 8.87
CA ASN A 50 9.63 1.32 7.87
C ASN A 50 11.01 1.55 8.45
N LEU A 51 11.33 0.91 9.55
CA LEU A 51 12.68 0.93 10.10
C LEU A 51 13.65 0.22 9.13
N PRO A 52 14.89 0.72 8.98
CA PRO A 52 15.89 0.13 8.08
C PRO A 52 16.21 -1.32 8.44
N THR A 53 16.31 -1.62 9.74
CA THR A 53 16.44 -2.97 10.28
C THR A 53 15.60 -3.12 11.53
N ALA A 54 15.24 -4.35 11.89
CA ALA A 54 14.52 -4.63 13.14
C ALA A 54 15.32 -4.30 14.41
N LEU A 55 16.63 -4.14 14.28
CA LEU A 55 17.53 -3.85 15.42
C LEU A 55 17.89 -2.37 15.52
N PHE A 56 17.68 -1.57 14.47
CA PHE A 56 18.02 -0.15 14.49
C PHE A 56 17.28 0.57 15.63
N GLY A 57 18.04 1.23 16.49
CA GLY A 57 17.51 1.99 17.62
C GLY A 57 16.78 1.14 18.68
N TYR A 58 16.87 -0.20 18.66
CA TYR A 58 16.13 -1.09 19.55
C TYR A 58 16.25 -0.71 21.02
N LYS A 59 17.49 -0.40 21.50
CA LYS A 59 17.75 0.03 22.87
C LYS A 59 16.96 1.31 23.20
N HIS A 60 17.00 2.29 22.34
CA HIS A 60 16.33 3.58 22.52
C HIS A 60 14.80 3.43 22.50
N PHE A 61 14.26 2.60 21.61
CA PHE A 61 12.83 2.26 21.60
C PHE A 61 12.39 1.65 22.93
N ARG A 62 13.16 0.68 23.45
CA ARG A 62 12.84 0.02 24.71
C ARG A 62 12.91 0.99 25.90
N GLN A 63 13.90 1.87 25.94
CA GLN A 63 14.05 2.88 26.98
C GLN A 63 12.90 3.90 26.99
N ASN A 64 12.30 4.19 25.85
CA ASN A 64 11.16 5.08 25.70
C ASN A 64 9.79 4.36 25.73
N GLY A 65 9.74 3.12 26.20
CA GLY A 65 8.48 2.38 26.41
C GLY A 65 7.87 1.77 25.16
N TYR A 66 8.55 1.77 24.02
CA TYR A 66 8.05 1.12 22.81
C TYR A 66 8.24 -0.39 22.86
N PHE A 67 7.37 -1.09 22.14
CA PHE A 67 7.50 -2.53 21.94
C PHE A 67 7.40 -2.87 20.44
N PRO A 68 8.15 -3.87 19.97
CA PRO A 68 8.12 -4.26 18.58
C PRO A 68 6.84 -5.04 18.25
N VAL A 69 6.25 -4.72 17.10
CA VAL A 69 5.16 -5.48 16.50
C VAL A 69 5.67 -6.09 15.20
N ASN A 70 5.61 -7.42 15.10
CA ASN A 70 6.08 -8.12 13.92
C ASN A 70 5.07 -7.95 12.76
N TRP A 71 5.52 -7.34 11.67
CA TRP A 71 4.78 -7.24 10.43
C TRP A 71 5.40 -8.17 9.39
N LEU A 72 4.57 -8.99 8.78
CA LEU A 72 5.01 -9.79 7.65
C LEU A 72 4.97 -8.93 6.39
N ARG A 73 6.12 -8.76 5.75
CA ARG A 73 6.22 -8.17 4.41
C ARG A 73 6.44 -9.29 3.40
N VAL A 74 5.64 -9.30 2.35
CA VAL A 74 5.80 -10.26 1.25
C VAL A 74 6.53 -9.54 0.12
N TYR A 75 7.71 -10.01 -0.21
CA TYR A 75 8.50 -9.53 -1.34
C TYR A 75 8.51 -10.58 -2.45
N ASN A 76 8.26 -10.14 -3.67
CA ASN A 76 8.42 -10.94 -4.86
C ASN A 76 9.52 -10.33 -5.72
N SER A 77 10.56 -11.10 -6.04
CA SER A 77 11.55 -10.66 -7.01
C SER A 77 10.92 -10.54 -8.40
N LEU A 78 11.19 -9.48 -9.12
CA LEU A 78 10.72 -9.28 -10.49
C LEU A 78 11.81 -9.58 -11.54
N HIS A 79 13.01 -9.99 -11.10
CA HIS A 79 14.19 -10.03 -11.97
C HIS A 79 14.56 -11.44 -12.47
N SER A 80 14.16 -12.53 -11.80
CA SER A 80 14.69 -13.86 -12.10
C SER A 80 13.90 -14.66 -13.16
N LEU A 81 12.57 -14.51 -13.17
CA LEU A 81 11.69 -15.23 -14.09
C LEU A 81 10.53 -14.34 -14.49
N SER A 82 9.99 -14.54 -15.70
CA SER A 82 8.77 -13.83 -16.10
C SER A 82 7.62 -14.14 -15.14
N PRO A 83 6.73 -13.17 -14.88
CA PRO A 83 5.60 -13.35 -13.97
C PRO A 83 4.77 -14.61 -14.27
N GLU A 84 4.56 -14.92 -15.55
CA GLU A 84 3.79 -16.08 -15.98
C GLU A 84 4.43 -17.41 -15.55
N LYS A 85 5.77 -17.48 -15.56
CA LYS A 85 6.49 -18.69 -15.15
C LYS A 85 6.45 -18.91 -13.64
N ARG A 86 6.24 -17.85 -12.86
CA ARG A 86 6.14 -17.90 -11.39
C ARG A 86 4.74 -18.20 -10.86
N LEU A 87 3.74 -18.08 -11.72
CA LEU A 87 2.37 -18.38 -11.33
C LEU A 87 2.17 -19.88 -11.08
N GLU A 88 1.55 -20.20 -9.97
CA GLU A 88 0.99 -21.51 -9.70
C GLU A 88 0.01 -21.92 -10.81
N ASN A 89 0.03 -23.18 -11.23
CA ASN A 89 -0.81 -23.71 -12.31
C ASN A 89 -2.30 -23.37 -12.13
N LYS A 90 -2.79 -23.42 -10.89
CA LYS A 90 -4.18 -23.04 -10.57
C LYS A 90 -4.46 -21.59 -10.92
N ARG A 91 -3.57 -20.67 -10.55
CA ARG A 91 -3.72 -19.22 -10.84
C ARG A 91 -3.62 -18.95 -12.35
N LYS A 92 -2.68 -19.58 -13.01
CA LYS A 92 -2.52 -19.50 -14.47
C LYS A 92 -3.81 -19.92 -15.21
N ARG A 93 -4.44 -21.02 -14.79
CA ARG A 93 -5.72 -21.46 -15.37
C ARG A 93 -6.86 -20.45 -15.10
N GLN A 94 -6.92 -19.87 -13.90
CA GLN A 94 -7.91 -18.86 -13.54
C GLN A 94 -7.79 -17.60 -14.41
N ILE A 95 -6.57 -17.09 -14.57
CA ILE A 95 -6.27 -15.91 -15.38
C ILE A 95 -6.61 -16.19 -16.85
N ASN A 96 -6.10 -17.29 -17.42
CA ASN A 96 -6.35 -17.65 -18.81
C ASN A 96 -7.85 -17.83 -19.08
N ARG A 97 -8.58 -18.42 -18.14
CA ARG A 97 -10.05 -18.56 -18.25
C ARG A 97 -10.73 -17.19 -18.27
N ALA A 98 -10.37 -16.28 -17.37
CA ALA A 98 -10.96 -14.94 -17.33
C ALA A 98 -10.70 -14.16 -18.63
N LEU A 99 -9.47 -14.18 -19.14
CA LEU A 99 -9.09 -13.57 -20.41
C LEU A 99 -9.89 -14.16 -21.58
N LYS A 100 -10.03 -15.49 -21.62
CA LYS A 100 -10.84 -16.18 -22.66
C LYS A 100 -12.31 -15.77 -22.64
N TYR A 101 -12.85 -15.41 -21.47
CA TYR A 101 -14.22 -14.89 -21.34
C TYR A 101 -14.35 -13.39 -21.63
N GLY A 102 -13.30 -12.73 -22.10
CA GLY A 102 -13.33 -11.33 -22.50
C GLY A 102 -13.08 -10.34 -21.36
N VAL A 103 -12.41 -10.77 -20.28
CA VAL A 103 -11.89 -9.85 -19.29
C VAL A 103 -10.69 -9.12 -19.90
N THR A 104 -10.65 -7.81 -19.78
CA THR A 104 -9.52 -6.97 -20.22
C THR A 104 -8.82 -6.32 -19.03
N LEU A 105 -7.53 -6.11 -19.19
CA LEU A 105 -6.65 -5.45 -18.23
C LEU A 105 -6.09 -4.20 -18.90
N GLN A 106 -6.17 -3.08 -18.24
CA GLN A 106 -5.63 -1.82 -18.76
C GLN A 106 -5.24 -0.86 -17.63
N GLU A 107 -4.34 0.05 -17.92
CA GLU A 107 -4.09 1.20 -17.07
C GLU A 107 -5.27 2.19 -17.17
N ALA A 108 -5.68 2.77 -16.05
CA ALA A 108 -6.76 3.76 -16.01
C ALA A 108 -6.24 5.14 -16.41
N LEU A 109 -6.12 5.39 -17.70
CA LEU A 109 -5.59 6.66 -18.23
C LEU A 109 -6.64 7.78 -18.21
N SER A 110 -7.92 7.45 -18.35
CA SER A 110 -9.00 8.45 -18.31
C SER A 110 -9.39 8.81 -16.89
N GLU A 111 -9.81 10.06 -16.67
CA GLU A 111 -10.30 10.52 -15.38
C GLU A 111 -11.58 9.78 -14.96
N GLU A 112 -12.43 9.43 -15.91
CA GLU A 112 -13.66 8.66 -15.66
C GLU A 112 -13.32 7.26 -15.10
N ASP A 113 -12.38 6.55 -15.70
CA ASP A 113 -11.95 5.23 -15.24
C ASP A 113 -11.30 5.30 -13.86
N ARG A 114 -10.44 6.30 -13.62
CA ARG A 114 -9.81 6.53 -12.29
C ARG A 114 -10.83 6.83 -11.21
N SER A 115 -11.73 7.78 -11.46
CA SER A 115 -12.78 8.16 -10.51
C SER A 115 -13.70 6.98 -10.20
N THR A 116 -14.17 6.26 -11.22
CA THR A 116 -15.00 5.06 -11.05
C THR A 116 -14.28 4.00 -10.23
N PHE A 117 -13.02 3.72 -10.54
CA PHE A 117 -12.20 2.76 -9.79
C PHE A 117 -12.08 3.16 -8.32
N LEU A 118 -11.72 4.41 -8.03
CA LEU A 118 -11.52 4.91 -6.66
C LEU A 118 -12.82 4.87 -5.84
N GLN A 119 -13.96 5.19 -6.44
CA GLN A 119 -15.26 5.07 -5.78
C GLN A 119 -15.59 3.61 -5.42
N LEU A 120 -15.34 2.68 -6.35
CA LEU A 120 -15.54 1.24 -6.10
C LEU A 120 -14.58 0.73 -5.03
N LEU A 121 -13.33 1.16 -5.06
CA LEU A 121 -12.31 0.83 -4.08
C LEU A 121 -12.71 1.33 -2.68
N LYS A 122 -13.05 2.63 -2.56
CA LYS A 122 -13.54 3.23 -1.31
C LYS A 122 -14.74 2.47 -0.75
N ARG A 123 -15.74 2.17 -1.60
CA ARG A 123 -16.91 1.40 -1.20
C ARG A 123 -16.54 0.00 -0.69
N ASN A 124 -15.59 -0.67 -1.35
CA ASN A 124 -15.14 -1.99 -0.93
C ASN A 124 -14.42 -1.96 0.42
N TYR A 125 -13.55 -0.99 0.64
CA TYR A 125 -12.81 -0.85 1.90
C TYR A 125 -13.71 -0.40 3.05
N SER A 126 -14.53 0.61 2.87
CA SER A 126 -15.40 1.17 3.92
C SER A 126 -16.55 0.23 4.28
N SER A 127 -17.28 -0.31 3.30
CA SER A 127 -18.49 -1.09 3.56
C SER A 127 -18.23 -2.56 3.80
N LYS A 128 -17.27 -3.17 3.09
CA LYS A 128 -17.01 -4.62 3.20
C LYS A 128 -15.92 -4.95 4.20
N LEU A 129 -14.81 -4.22 4.16
CA LEU A 129 -13.67 -4.49 5.05
C LEU A 129 -13.75 -3.70 6.35
N ARG A 130 -14.65 -2.72 6.45
CA ARG A 130 -14.79 -1.81 7.59
C ARG A 130 -13.46 -1.17 7.99
N LYS A 131 -12.60 -0.91 7.00
CA LYS A 131 -11.30 -0.27 7.18
C LYS A 131 -11.40 1.20 6.80
N HIS A 132 -10.62 2.02 7.48
CA HIS A 132 -10.43 3.40 7.06
C HIS A 132 -9.85 3.43 5.66
N PHE A 133 -10.37 4.32 4.83
CA PHE A 133 -9.89 4.56 3.48
C PHE A 133 -9.43 6.02 3.39
N PRO A 134 -8.26 6.29 2.84
CA PRO A 134 -7.77 7.66 2.67
C PRO A 134 -8.73 8.53 1.86
N ALA A 135 -8.56 9.84 1.97
CA ALA A 135 -9.31 10.79 1.17
C ALA A 135 -9.04 10.57 -0.32
N LEU A 136 -10.05 10.76 -1.18
CA LEU A 136 -9.90 10.51 -2.62
C LEU A 136 -8.92 11.49 -3.26
N GLU A 137 -8.83 12.68 -2.72
CA GLU A 137 -7.92 13.74 -3.14
C GLU A 137 -6.46 13.31 -3.08
N LEU A 138 -6.09 12.49 -2.09
CA LEU A 138 -4.75 11.93 -2.01
C LEU A 138 -4.39 11.09 -3.25
N PHE A 139 -5.32 10.28 -3.72
CA PHE A 139 -5.10 9.46 -4.92
C PHE A 139 -5.02 10.30 -6.18
N GLN A 140 -5.81 11.37 -6.26
CA GLN A 140 -5.77 12.30 -7.37
C GLN A 140 -4.40 12.98 -7.43
N LEU A 141 -3.94 13.56 -6.33
CA LEU A 141 -2.61 14.17 -6.24
C LEU A 141 -1.50 13.18 -6.63
N LEU A 142 -1.49 11.98 -6.06
CA LEU A 142 -0.49 10.97 -6.37
C LEU A 142 -0.48 10.55 -7.85
N THR A 143 -1.63 10.54 -8.52
CA THR A 143 -1.73 10.22 -9.95
C THR A 143 -1.44 11.40 -10.85
N GLU A 144 -1.62 12.63 -10.42
CA GLU A 144 -1.28 13.83 -11.16
C GLU A 144 0.22 14.11 -11.15
N GLU A 145 0.86 14.07 -9.97
CA GLU A 145 2.30 14.19 -9.81
C GLU A 145 3.07 13.09 -10.56
N SER A 146 2.46 11.89 -10.66
CA SER A 146 3.11 10.75 -11.30
C SER A 146 3.12 10.80 -12.83
N ARG A 147 2.51 11.80 -13.48
CA ARG A 147 2.48 11.87 -14.95
C ARG A 147 3.87 11.98 -15.54
N GLU A 148 4.77 12.69 -14.90
CA GLU A 148 6.16 12.86 -15.34
C GLU A 148 7.06 11.74 -14.79
N GLU A 149 6.93 11.37 -13.53
CA GLU A 149 7.83 10.43 -12.84
C GLU A 149 7.28 9.00 -12.71
N LYS A 150 6.03 8.75 -13.09
CA LYS A 150 5.38 7.43 -13.02
C LYS A 150 5.42 6.79 -11.63
N SER A 151 5.37 7.58 -10.57
CA SER A 151 5.46 7.13 -9.17
C SER A 151 4.20 6.40 -8.68
N ALA A 152 3.05 6.58 -9.32
CA ALA A 152 1.83 5.82 -9.04
C ALA A 152 1.05 5.47 -10.31
N ARG A 153 0.42 4.28 -10.31
CA ARG A 153 -0.42 3.81 -11.43
C ARG A 153 -1.65 3.08 -10.91
N THR A 154 -2.73 3.23 -11.66
CA THR A 154 -3.99 2.52 -11.41
C THR A 154 -4.24 1.54 -12.54
N PHE A 155 -4.39 0.26 -12.20
CA PHE A 155 -4.75 -0.78 -13.15
C PHE A 155 -6.18 -1.23 -12.91
N ILE A 156 -6.96 -1.37 -13.97
CA ILE A 156 -8.36 -1.77 -13.91
C ILE A 156 -8.62 -3.05 -14.68
N VAL A 157 -9.53 -3.82 -14.14
CA VAL A 157 -10.03 -5.05 -14.73
C VAL A 157 -11.44 -4.78 -15.22
N LYS A 158 -11.66 -4.87 -16.53
CA LYS A 158 -12.98 -4.66 -17.15
C LYS A 158 -13.55 -5.97 -17.68
N TYR A 159 -14.86 -6.09 -17.58
CA TYR A 159 -15.67 -7.10 -18.26
C TYR A 159 -16.94 -6.46 -18.81
N ARG A 160 -17.20 -6.62 -20.11
CA ARG A 160 -18.32 -5.98 -20.81
C ARG A 160 -18.40 -4.48 -20.49
N ASN A 161 -17.30 -3.79 -20.66
CA ASN A 161 -17.11 -2.35 -20.40
C ASN A 161 -17.36 -1.89 -18.95
N ARG A 162 -17.51 -2.82 -17.99
CA ARG A 162 -17.69 -2.51 -16.57
C ARG A 162 -16.42 -2.84 -15.78
N ILE A 163 -16.01 -1.94 -14.91
CA ILE A 163 -14.92 -2.20 -13.98
C ILE A 163 -15.37 -3.22 -12.92
N ILE A 164 -14.71 -4.37 -12.89
CA ILE A 164 -15.00 -5.47 -11.96
C ILE A 164 -13.92 -5.67 -10.89
N GLY A 165 -12.80 -4.99 -11.03
CA GLY A 165 -11.68 -5.03 -10.10
C GLY A 165 -10.56 -4.10 -10.55
N GLY A 166 -9.48 -4.10 -9.78
CA GLY A 166 -8.29 -3.36 -10.12
C GLY A 166 -7.37 -3.16 -8.92
N SER A 167 -6.25 -2.49 -9.16
CA SER A 167 -5.19 -2.23 -8.19
C SER A 167 -4.64 -0.82 -8.33
N PHE A 168 -4.20 -0.27 -7.21
CA PHE A 168 -3.42 0.96 -7.15
C PHE A 168 -2.03 0.61 -6.65
N CYS A 169 -1.03 0.94 -7.45
CA CYS A 169 0.37 0.63 -7.20
C CYS A 169 1.18 1.92 -7.14
N MET A 170 2.16 1.94 -6.24
CA MET A 170 3.19 2.98 -6.20
C MET A 170 4.54 2.37 -6.57
N TYR A 171 5.40 3.18 -7.14
CA TYR A 171 6.70 2.77 -7.64
C TYR A 171 7.80 3.66 -7.04
N SER A 172 8.92 3.06 -6.75
CA SER A 172 10.21 3.72 -6.58
C SER A 172 11.17 3.14 -7.60
N ASP A 173 12.41 3.62 -7.64
CA ASP A 173 13.42 3.21 -8.63
C ASP A 173 13.60 1.69 -8.72
N ASP A 174 13.52 0.99 -7.58
CA ASP A 174 13.79 -0.44 -7.47
C ASP A 174 12.61 -1.28 -7.01
N ARG A 175 11.46 -0.66 -6.68
CA ARG A 175 10.33 -1.36 -6.03
C ARG A 175 8.98 -0.96 -6.58
N ALA A 176 8.09 -1.92 -6.60
CA ALA A 176 6.66 -1.72 -6.83
C ALA A 176 5.86 -2.14 -5.58
N TYR A 177 4.97 -1.28 -5.15
CA TYR A 177 4.12 -1.47 -3.98
C TYR A 177 2.66 -1.61 -4.41
N LEU A 178 2.07 -2.78 -4.18
CA LEU A 178 0.63 -2.96 -4.30
C LEU A 178 -0.05 -2.36 -3.05
N CYS A 179 -0.47 -1.10 -3.15
CA CYS A 179 -1.07 -0.37 -2.02
C CYS A 179 -2.51 -0.79 -1.76
N PHE A 180 -3.30 -0.86 -2.82
CA PHE A 180 -4.72 -1.19 -2.74
C PHE A 180 -5.12 -2.09 -3.89
N SER A 181 -6.05 -3.02 -3.61
CA SER A 181 -6.67 -3.83 -4.63
C SER A 181 -8.08 -4.22 -4.23
N PHE A 182 -8.95 -4.43 -5.22
CA PHE A 182 -10.27 -5.00 -5.00
C PHE A 182 -10.74 -5.81 -6.19
N GLY A 183 -11.72 -6.66 -5.96
CA GLY A 183 -12.45 -7.35 -7.01
C GLY A 183 -13.88 -7.63 -6.58
N LEU A 184 -14.83 -7.46 -7.48
CA LEU A 184 -16.27 -7.71 -7.26
C LEU A 184 -16.56 -9.22 -7.24
N ARG A 185 -15.94 -9.91 -6.25
CA ARG A 185 -15.97 -11.36 -6.14
C ARG A 185 -17.37 -11.95 -6.03
N LYS A 186 -18.30 -11.28 -5.32
CA LYS A 186 -19.67 -11.81 -5.16
C LYS A 186 -20.42 -11.90 -6.50
N THR A 187 -20.24 -10.91 -7.37
CA THR A 187 -20.95 -10.82 -8.65
C THR A 187 -20.25 -11.57 -9.77
N PHE A 188 -18.90 -11.56 -9.76
CA PHE A 188 -18.08 -12.08 -10.84
C PHE A 188 -17.10 -13.18 -10.37
N ALA A 189 -17.53 -14.04 -9.43
CA ALA A 189 -16.68 -15.08 -8.84
C ALA A 189 -15.96 -15.95 -9.87
N TRP A 190 -16.65 -16.30 -10.94
CA TRP A 190 -16.15 -17.17 -12.00
C TRP A 190 -15.09 -16.52 -12.91
N LEU A 191 -14.95 -15.19 -12.86
CA LEU A 191 -13.92 -14.41 -13.56
C LEU A 191 -12.70 -14.10 -12.66
N HIS A 192 -12.72 -14.54 -11.41
CA HIS A 192 -11.64 -14.36 -10.45
C HIS A 192 -11.09 -12.91 -10.34
N PRO A 193 -11.96 -11.88 -10.17
CA PRO A 193 -11.57 -10.48 -10.30
C PRO A 193 -10.47 -10.04 -9.33
N ASN A 194 -10.35 -10.63 -8.13
CA ASN A 194 -9.24 -10.35 -7.22
C ASN A 194 -7.89 -10.84 -7.78
N SER A 195 -7.87 -12.04 -8.38
CA SER A 195 -6.65 -12.56 -9.00
C SER A 195 -6.27 -11.74 -10.22
N MET A 196 -7.26 -11.29 -11.00
CA MET A 196 -7.05 -10.42 -12.15
C MET A 196 -6.53 -9.04 -11.74
N ALA A 197 -7.04 -8.48 -10.62
CA ALA A 197 -6.59 -7.18 -10.10
C ALA A 197 -5.12 -7.17 -9.65
N ILE A 198 -4.61 -8.29 -9.15
CA ILE A 198 -3.19 -8.43 -8.79
C ILE A 198 -2.33 -8.74 -10.02
N TRP A 199 -2.90 -9.42 -11.00
CA TRP A 199 -2.22 -9.77 -12.24
C TRP A 199 -2.08 -8.57 -13.20
N ALA A 200 -3.01 -7.63 -13.16
CA ALA A 200 -3.01 -6.45 -14.01
C ALA A 200 -1.79 -5.56 -13.78
#